data_f1f8479ef90ed4b512265deacbff02eb
#
_entry.id   f1f8479ef90ed4b512265deacbff02eb
#
_cell.length_a   1.000
_cell.length_b   1.000
_cell.length_c   1.000
_cell.angle_alpha   90.00
_cell.angle_beta   90.00
_cell.angle_gamma   90.00
#
_symmetry.space_group_name_H-M   'P 1'
#
loop_
_entity.id
_entity.type
_entity.pdbx_description
1 polymer ?
#
loop_
_entity_poly.entity_id
_entity_poly.type
_entity_poly.pdbx_seq_one_letter_code
_entity_poly.pdbx_strand_id
1 'polypeptide(L)'
;MLWLDFETRSTCDLRAKGVYNYAQDASTEVLCMSYAFDDEDVVTWVPSQPFPERVRNYTGQIRAHNAAFERLIFWYVLQINFKLEQFYCTATQARANCAPGSLEDVGRFAGASMKKDHRGAQLIRLMCVPPFKDSPELMAEMIQYCEQDVRAMRAISQAMRDLSAEELEDYHVNERINDRGVLVDVPLCHAAVKFASDELVEIEQIVKEVTGGAITSVRSPRMREWVLERVGDEAKKLMEKDGKYSIDKTVRANLLTMENPDEVPADVQEVIQCADDLWASSVAKFSRLAALADEEDERVRGAFVFAGGSATGRASSYGAQVHNFTRKCADEPDAVRQAMVRGHSIVPRYGKRVTDVLKGMLRPALIAAEGKHFVVADWAAIEARVNPWLSGRGDDKLELFRTGEDVYKVNAAATFNVRVDAVTKDQRQIGKVQELACGFAGGVGAFAAMGRAYGISLPEPVAKRMVDGWRRANPWSVPYWSALEESYTRAMRNKGREFKAGRITYLFDGSHLWYALPSGRILCYPYAKLESEGVTYAKAAWKPAQDAKEWPRARLWKGLACENVTQAVANDLLRHALRQLDDVVLHVHDEIVLETANPNAAEELKRVMCTAPAWADGLPLNAEVETMKRYGK
;
A
#
# COMPACT_ATOMS: atom_id res chain seq x y z
N MET A 1 2.59 -5.74 31.80
CA MET A 1 2.28 -4.95 30.59
C MET A 1 1.39 -3.80 30.96
N LEU A 2 1.54 -2.63 30.33
CA LEU A 2 0.65 -1.49 30.46
C LEU A 2 -0.23 -1.37 29.21
N TRP A 3 -1.52 -1.45 29.38
CA TRP A 3 -2.52 -1.23 28.33
C TRP A 3 -3.07 0.18 28.50
N LEU A 4 -3.19 0.95 27.43
CA LEU A 4 -3.75 2.30 27.53
C LEU A 4 -4.34 2.81 26.22
N ASP A 5 -5.22 3.80 26.35
CA ASP A 5 -5.83 4.55 25.28
C ASP A 5 -6.07 5.99 25.73
N PHE A 6 -5.93 6.94 24.81
CA PHE A 6 -6.17 8.37 25.05
C PHE A 6 -7.35 8.87 24.24
N GLU A 7 -8.18 9.67 24.89
CA GLU A 7 -9.08 10.57 24.19
C GLU A 7 -8.56 12.01 24.28
N THR A 8 -8.50 12.67 23.13
CA THR A 8 -7.91 13.99 22.96
C THR A 8 -8.79 14.90 22.14
N ARG A 9 -8.58 16.22 22.26
CA ARG A 9 -9.22 17.20 21.36
C ARG A 9 -8.19 18.22 20.86
N SER A 10 -8.47 18.81 19.70
CA SER A 10 -7.64 19.84 19.09
C SER A 10 -8.43 20.65 18.08
N THR A 11 -8.01 21.89 17.84
CA THR A 11 -8.46 22.66 16.66
C THR A 11 -7.76 22.21 15.39
N CYS A 12 -6.65 21.46 15.50
CA CYS A 12 -5.96 20.83 14.39
C CYS A 12 -6.76 19.62 13.89
N ASP A 13 -7.08 19.58 12.61
CA ASP A 13 -7.78 18.43 12.02
C ASP A 13 -6.81 17.25 11.82
N LEU A 14 -6.94 16.23 12.68
CA LEU A 14 -6.13 15.00 12.64
C LEU A 14 -6.15 14.31 11.26
N ARG A 15 -7.30 14.31 10.58
CA ARG A 15 -7.43 13.66 9.26
C ARG A 15 -6.73 14.46 8.17
N ALA A 16 -6.80 15.77 8.25
CA ALA A 16 -6.15 16.65 7.28
C ALA A 16 -4.65 16.77 7.50
N LYS A 17 -4.20 16.95 8.74
CA LYS A 17 -2.83 17.29 9.11
C LYS A 17 -1.98 16.09 9.54
N GLY A 18 -2.59 14.94 9.87
CA GLY A 18 -1.90 13.74 10.36
C GLY A 18 -1.55 13.81 11.84
N VAL A 19 -1.14 12.66 12.41
CA VAL A 19 -0.96 12.50 13.85
C VAL A 19 0.21 13.32 14.40
N TYR A 20 1.28 13.52 13.63
CA TYR A 20 2.45 14.29 14.10
C TYR A 20 2.10 15.77 14.27
N ASN A 21 1.54 16.42 13.24
CA ASN A 21 1.12 17.82 13.34
C ASN A 21 0.02 17.99 14.38
N TYR A 22 -0.90 17.03 14.49
CA TYR A 22 -1.93 17.05 15.53
C TYR A 22 -1.34 17.02 16.94
N ALA A 23 -0.40 16.12 17.22
CA ALA A 23 0.21 16.01 18.54
C ALA A 23 1.09 17.20 18.91
N GLN A 24 1.69 17.88 17.92
CA GLN A 24 2.53 19.07 18.11
C GLN A 24 1.72 20.36 18.24
N ASP A 25 0.46 20.36 17.80
CA ASP A 25 -0.39 21.55 17.83
C ASP A 25 -0.66 21.99 19.26
N ALA A 26 -0.43 23.29 19.54
CA ALA A 26 -0.59 23.87 20.88
C ALA A 26 -2.01 23.77 21.43
N SER A 27 -3.02 23.57 20.59
CA SER A 27 -4.42 23.39 21.00
C SER A 27 -4.75 21.95 21.39
N THR A 28 -3.81 21.01 21.17
CA THR A 28 -4.06 19.60 21.48
C THR A 28 -3.95 19.34 22.96
N GLU A 29 -5.02 18.81 23.52
CA GLU A 29 -5.12 18.47 24.95
C GLU A 29 -5.74 17.10 25.16
N VAL A 30 -5.34 16.45 26.25
CA VAL A 30 -5.91 15.17 26.68
C VAL A 30 -7.23 15.41 27.41
N LEU A 31 -8.28 14.69 27.04
CA LEU A 31 -9.54 14.63 27.77
C LEU A 31 -9.48 13.58 28.89
N CYS A 32 -9.03 12.37 28.57
CA CYS A 32 -8.80 11.31 29.53
C CYS A 32 -7.79 10.30 29.00
N MET A 33 -7.23 9.49 29.91
CA MET A 33 -6.41 8.31 29.64
C MET A 33 -6.99 7.14 30.43
N SER A 34 -7.51 6.14 29.74
CA SER A 34 -7.87 4.88 30.39
C SER A 34 -6.70 3.90 30.29
N TYR A 35 -6.41 3.17 31.39
CA TYR A 35 -5.27 2.27 31.42
C TYR A 35 -5.46 1.12 32.40
N ALA A 36 -4.72 0.04 32.20
CA ALA A 36 -4.64 -1.11 33.09
C ALA A 36 -3.25 -1.72 33.06
N PHE A 37 -2.78 -2.24 34.20
CA PHE A 37 -1.57 -3.05 34.25
C PHE A 37 -1.96 -4.54 34.24
N ASP A 38 -1.31 -5.28 33.36
CA ASP A 38 -1.55 -6.74 33.18
C ASP A 38 -3.06 -7.06 33.10
N ASP A 39 -3.60 -7.78 34.05
CA ASP A 39 -5.02 -8.16 34.11
C ASP A 39 -5.82 -7.34 35.16
N GLU A 40 -5.23 -6.28 35.69
CA GLU A 40 -5.92 -5.36 36.62
C GLU A 40 -7.16 -4.72 35.96
N ASP A 41 -8.05 -4.19 36.78
CA ASP A 41 -9.21 -3.43 36.30
C ASP A 41 -8.74 -2.16 35.57
N VAL A 42 -9.49 -1.80 34.54
CA VAL A 42 -9.24 -0.56 33.79
C VAL A 42 -9.67 0.63 34.66
N VAL A 43 -8.76 1.58 34.82
CA VAL A 43 -8.98 2.84 35.52
C VAL A 43 -8.71 4.01 34.60
N THR A 44 -9.31 5.17 34.89
CA THR A 44 -9.18 6.35 34.04
C THR A 44 -8.61 7.53 34.82
N TRP A 45 -7.60 8.15 34.23
CA TRP A 45 -7.05 9.43 34.65
C TRP A 45 -7.63 10.57 33.81
N VAL A 46 -7.88 11.71 34.46
CA VAL A 46 -8.28 12.98 33.81
C VAL A 46 -7.30 14.10 34.21
N PRO A 47 -7.07 15.13 33.36
CA PRO A 47 -6.08 16.17 33.61
C PRO A 47 -6.28 17.01 34.89
N SER A 48 -7.49 17.01 35.44
CA SER A 48 -7.77 17.65 36.75
C SER A 48 -7.15 16.91 37.94
N GLN A 49 -6.61 15.72 37.75
CA GLN A 49 -5.97 14.89 38.76
C GLN A 49 -4.44 14.84 38.52
N PRO A 50 -3.63 14.60 39.56
CA PRO A 50 -2.21 14.32 39.38
C PRO A 50 -1.99 13.14 38.43
N PHE A 51 -0.99 13.27 37.55
CA PHE A 51 -0.69 12.17 36.62
C PHE A 51 -0.19 10.94 37.39
N PRO A 52 -0.67 9.70 37.04
CA PRO A 52 -0.33 8.49 37.77
C PRO A 52 1.16 8.18 37.75
N GLU A 53 1.81 8.22 38.93
CA GLU A 53 3.27 7.97 39.07
C GLU A 53 3.69 6.58 38.57
N ARG A 54 2.84 5.56 38.78
CA ARG A 54 3.09 4.19 38.28
C ARG A 54 3.16 4.14 36.75
N VAL A 55 2.37 4.95 36.06
CA VAL A 55 2.44 5.09 34.59
C VAL A 55 3.68 5.89 34.21
N ARG A 56 3.90 7.05 34.83
CA ARG A 56 5.03 7.94 34.53
C ARG A 56 6.40 7.23 34.60
N ASN A 57 6.56 6.36 35.59
CA ASN A 57 7.81 5.66 35.86
C ASN A 57 7.86 4.23 35.27
N TYR A 58 6.91 3.89 34.38
CA TYR A 58 6.83 2.55 33.83
C TYR A 58 7.95 2.27 32.83
N THR A 59 8.64 1.14 33.02
CA THR A 59 9.78 0.73 32.18
C THR A 59 9.49 -0.51 31.32
N GLY A 60 8.34 -1.13 31.50
CA GLY A 60 7.93 -2.32 30.75
C GLY A 60 7.29 -1.99 29.40
N GLN A 61 6.65 -3.00 28.80
CA GLN A 61 5.97 -2.89 27.51
C GLN A 61 4.65 -2.14 27.64
N ILE A 62 4.42 -1.16 26.76
CA ILE A 62 3.21 -0.35 26.62
C ILE A 62 2.45 -0.84 25.38
N ARG A 63 1.22 -1.29 25.55
CA ARG A 63 0.34 -1.76 24.46
C ARG A 63 -0.78 -0.78 24.22
N ALA A 64 -0.90 -0.33 22.98
CA ALA A 64 -1.94 0.57 22.51
C ALA A 64 -2.40 0.21 21.09
N HIS A 65 -3.58 0.64 20.71
CA HIS A 65 -4.09 0.41 19.35
C HIS A 65 -3.77 1.60 18.46
N ASN A 66 -2.92 1.42 17.44
CA ASN A 66 -2.20 2.46 16.70
C ASN A 66 -1.22 3.25 17.59
N ALA A 67 -0.40 2.55 18.34
CA ALA A 67 0.46 3.02 19.41
C ALA A 67 1.34 4.25 19.10
N ALA A 68 1.51 4.60 17.81
CA ALA A 68 2.16 5.85 17.42
C ALA A 68 1.41 7.09 17.93
N PHE A 69 0.06 7.02 17.99
CA PHE A 69 -0.75 8.11 18.51
C PHE A 69 -0.45 8.35 19.99
N GLU A 70 -0.56 7.32 20.82
CA GLU A 70 -0.30 7.39 22.26
C GLU A 70 1.12 7.82 22.56
N ARG A 71 2.10 7.29 21.79
CA ARG A 71 3.51 7.66 21.93
C ARG A 71 3.74 9.16 21.69
N LEU A 72 3.11 9.71 20.65
CA LEU A 72 3.25 11.12 20.31
C LEU A 72 2.50 12.03 21.29
N ILE A 73 1.34 11.59 21.82
CA ILE A 73 0.63 12.32 22.89
C ILE A 73 1.48 12.36 24.17
N PHE A 74 2.09 11.25 24.57
CA PHE A 74 3.02 11.26 25.68
C PHE A 74 4.16 12.25 25.46
N TRP A 75 4.76 12.23 24.28
CA TRP A 75 5.94 13.05 23.99
C TRP A 75 5.60 14.53 23.88
N TYR A 76 4.67 14.91 23.02
CA TYR A 76 4.43 16.32 22.72
C TYR A 76 3.46 16.99 23.69
N VAL A 77 2.40 16.30 24.13
CA VAL A 77 1.35 16.90 24.98
C VAL A 77 1.69 16.76 26.46
N LEU A 78 2.06 15.55 26.90
CA LEU A 78 2.33 15.28 28.32
C LEU A 78 3.79 15.44 28.71
N GLN A 79 4.69 15.61 27.72
CA GLN A 79 6.15 15.74 27.92
C GLN A 79 6.76 14.57 28.70
N ILE A 80 6.24 13.36 28.46
CA ILE A 80 6.75 12.11 29.04
C ILE A 80 7.43 11.32 27.93
N ASN A 81 8.74 11.07 28.08
CA ASN A 81 9.57 10.41 27.08
C ASN A 81 9.72 8.91 27.39
N PHE A 82 8.84 8.11 26.84
CA PHE A 82 9.04 6.66 26.75
C PHE A 82 9.90 6.30 25.55
N LYS A 83 10.71 5.25 25.69
CA LYS A 83 11.50 4.73 24.56
C LYS A 83 10.57 4.07 23.54
N LEU A 84 10.85 4.23 22.25
CA LEU A 84 10.08 3.60 21.18
C LEU A 84 9.96 2.09 21.37
N GLU A 85 11.04 1.44 21.84
CA GLU A 85 11.12 -0.01 22.06
C GLU A 85 10.17 -0.53 23.14
N GLN A 86 9.61 0.35 23.97
CA GLN A 86 8.58 -0.02 24.95
C GLN A 86 7.21 -0.19 24.29
N PHE A 87 6.97 0.41 23.13
CA PHE A 87 5.66 0.40 22.49
C PHE A 87 5.41 -0.86 21.67
N TYR A 88 4.25 -1.43 21.86
CA TYR A 88 3.69 -2.56 21.13
C TYR A 88 2.34 -2.15 20.56
N CYS A 89 2.19 -2.20 19.24
CA CYS A 89 0.98 -1.79 18.55
C CYS A 89 0.04 -2.99 18.31
N THR A 90 -1.13 -3.00 18.94
CA THR A 90 -2.11 -4.09 18.76
C THR A 90 -2.78 -4.07 17.38
N ALA A 91 -2.86 -2.91 16.71
CA ALA A 91 -3.28 -2.84 15.32
C ALA A 91 -2.25 -3.51 14.38
N THR A 92 -0.96 -3.40 14.68
CA THR A 92 0.11 -4.11 13.98
C THR A 92 0.03 -5.61 14.24
N GLN A 93 -0.22 -6.01 15.49
CA GLN A 93 -0.46 -7.42 15.83
C GLN A 93 -1.63 -8.00 15.02
N ALA A 94 -2.75 -7.29 14.93
CA ALA A 94 -3.90 -7.71 14.13
C ALA A 94 -3.52 -7.91 12.65
N ARG A 95 -2.82 -6.95 12.04
CA ARG A 95 -2.35 -7.06 10.65
C ARG A 95 -1.36 -8.20 10.45
N ALA A 96 -0.48 -8.48 11.40
CA ALA A 96 0.43 -9.62 11.36
C ALA A 96 -0.29 -10.98 11.48
N ASN A 97 -1.49 -10.99 12.05
CA ASN A 97 -2.43 -12.12 12.05
C ASN A 97 -3.38 -12.10 10.83
N CYS A 98 -3.08 -11.32 9.80
CA CYS A 98 -3.87 -11.18 8.58
C CYS A 98 -5.32 -10.70 8.83
N ALA A 99 -5.55 -10.02 9.94
CA ALA A 99 -6.81 -9.41 10.33
C ALA A 99 -6.88 -7.91 9.93
N PRO A 100 -8.05 -7.28 9.98
CA PRO A 100 -8.19 -5.84 9.80
C PRO A 100 -7.39 -5.04 10.84
N GLY A 101 -7.05 -3.78 10.51
CA GLY A 101 -6.22 -2.93 11.39
C GLY A 101 -7.01 -2.03 12.34
N SER A 102 -8.33 -1.82 12.18
CA SER A 102 -9.13 -1.01 13.11
C SER A 102 -9.70 -1.87 14.24
N LEU A 103 -9.77 -1.35 15.44
CA LEU A 103 -10.24 -2.09 16.63
C LEU A 103 -11.66 -2.65 16.43
N GLU A 104 -12.57 -1.84 15.89
CA GLU A 104 -13.93 -2.26 15.54
C GLU A 104 -13.96 -3.42 14.54
N ASP A 105 -13.20 -3.29 13.44
CA ASP A 105 -13.19 -4.31 12.39
C ASP A 105 -12.51 -5.60 12.85
N VAL A 106 -11.46 -5.53 13.67
CA VAL A 106 -10.84 -6.72 14.27
C VAL A 106 -11.82 -7.44 15.17
N GLY A 107 -12.53 -6.72 16.03
CA GLY A 107 -13.56 -7.30 16.90
C GLY A 107 -14.64 -8.03 16.10
N ARG A 108 -15.17 -7.40 15.05
CA ARG A 108 -16.15 -8.02 14.14
C ARG A 108 -15.57 -9.23 13.39
N PHE A 109 -14.33 -9.13 12.95
CA PHE A 109 -13.62 -10.18 12.24
C PHE A 109 -13.38 -11.41 13.13
N ALA A 110 -13.08 -11.19 14.41
CA ALA A 110 -12.91 -12.25 15.42
C ALA A 110 -14.24 -12.85 15.94
N GLY A 111 -15.38 -12.38 15.42
CA GLY A 111 -16.70 -12.86 15.87
C GLY A 111 -17.13 -12.34 17.23
N ALA A 112 -16.44 -11.35 17.77
CA ALA A 112 -16.90 -10.64 18.95
C ALA A 112 -18.19 -9.88 18.62
N SER A 113 -19.23 -10.04 19.42
CA SER A 113 -20.50 -9.29 19.28
C SER A 113 -20.32 -7.85 19.76
N MET A 114 -19.36 -7.12 19.18
CA MET A 114 -19.26 -5.69 19.43
C MET A 114 -20.34 -5.00 18.60
N LYS A 115 -21.42 -4.64 19.26
CA LYS A 115 -22.38 -3.71 18.66
C LYS A 115 -21.61 -2.42 18.37
N LYS A 116 -21.68 -1.95 17.13
CA LYS A 116 -21.12 -0.65 16.76
C LYS A 116 -21.68 0.39 17.71
N ASP A 117 -20.83 0.96 18.52
CA ASP A 117 -21.21 2.07 19.36
C ASP A 117 -21.28 3.36 18.53
N HIS A 118 -22.46 3.56 17.91
CA HIS A 118 -22.74 4.82 17.22
C HIS A 118 -22.55 6.03 18.14
N ARG A 119 -22.64 5.80 19.45
CA ARG A 119 -22.45 6.82 20.47
C ARG A 119 -20.99 7.26 20.55
N GLY A 120 -20.02 6.35 20.45
CA GLY A 120 -18.59 6.70 20.43
C GLY A 120 -18.24 7.67 19.31
N ALA A 121 -18.67 7.39 18.07
CA ALA A 121 -18.45 8.31 16.95
C ALA A 121 -19.13 9.68 17.16
N GLN A 122 -20.29 9.72 17.83
CA GLN A 122 -20.98 10.95 18.17
C GLN A 122 -20.23 11.72 19.26
N LEU A 123 -19.72 11.04 20.30
CA LEU A 123 -18.93 11.64 21.37
C LEU A 123 -17.66 12.31 20.82
N ILE A 124 -16.90 11.59 19.98
CA ILE A 124 -15.73 12.14 19.29
C ILE A 124 -16.09 13.41 18.52
N ARG A 125 -17.20 13.38 17.75
CA ARG A 125 -17.64 14.56 17.00
C ARG A 125 -18.02 15.75 17.90
N LEU A 126 -18.62 15.48 19.06
CA LEU A 126 -19.10 16.52 19.98
C LEU A 126 -17.97 17.12 20.81
N MET A 127 -17.04 16.28 21.29
CA MET A 127 -16.05 16.67 22.29
C MET A 127 -14.66 16.87 21.72
N CYS A 128 -14.30 16.13 20.64
CA CYS A 128 -12.93 16.12 20.11
C CYS A 128 -12.76 16.99 18.85
N VAL A 129 -13.85 17.38 18.19
CA VAL A 129 -13.84 18.21 16.97
C VAL A 129 -14.57 19.53 17.22
N PRO A 130 -13.98 20.69 16.84
CA PRO A 130 -14.63 21.99 17.03
C PRO A 130 -15.97 22.13 16.26
N PRO A 131 -16.96 22.83 16.83
CA PRO A 131 -16.98 23.46 18.15
C PRO A 131 -17.18 22.44 19.27
N PHE A 132 -16.29 22.49 20.29
CA PHE A 132 -16.33 21.55 21.40
C PHE A 132 -17.59 21.73 22.27
N LYS A 133 -18.17 20.62 22.71
CA LYS A 133 -19.25 20.60 23.70
C LYS A 133 -18.76 19.90 24.95
N ASP A 134 -18.81 20.60 26.05
CA ASP A 134 -18.42 20.09 27.36
C ASP A 134 -19.64 19.96 28.26
N SER A 135 -19.83 18.79 28.87
CA SER A 135 -20.71 18.59 30.00
C SER A 135 -20.20 17.42 30.85
N PRO A 136 -20.55 17.39 32.17
CA PRO A 136 -20.20 16.27 33.04
C PRO A 136 -20.73 14.92 32.50
N GLU A 137 -21.92 14.91 31.90
CA GLU A 137 -22.54 13.72 31.33
C GLU A 137 -21.76 13.21 30.10
N LEU A 138 -21.39 14.10 29.16
CA LEU A 138 -20.60 13.75 28.01
C LEU A 138 -19.23 13.24 28.42
N MET A 139 -18.60 13.85 29.42
CA MET A 139 -17.31 13.41 29.93
C MET A 139 -17.40 12.02 30.59
N ALA A 140 -18.44 11.75 31.35
CA ALA A 140 -18.67 10.42 31.93
C ALA A 140 -18.85 9.35 30.84
N GLU A 141 -19.61 9.66 29.78
CA GLU A 141 -19.74 8.75 28.62
C GLU A 141 -18.42 8.56 27.89
N MET A 142 -17.61 9.60 27.71
CA MET A 142 -16.29 9.53 27.07
C MET A 142 -15.33 8.63 27.86
N ILE A 143 -15.33 8.74 29.19
CA ILE A 143 -14.54 7.86 30.07
C ILE A 143 -14.97 6.39 29.88
N GLN A 144 -16.26 6.12 29.89
CA GLN A 144 -16.76 4.75 29.67
C GLN A 144 -16.36 4.20 28.28
N TYR A 145 -16.42 5.05 27.27
CA TYR A 145 -16.00 4.70 25.91
C TYR A 145 -14.51 4.33 25.85
N CYS A 146 -13.63 5.20 26.38
CA CYS A 146 -12.20 4.99 26.45
C CYS A 146 -11.84 3.71 27.25
N GLU A 147 -12.48 3.47 28.40
CA GLU A 147 -12.30 2.24 29.18
C GLU A 147 -12.71 1.00 28.40
N GLN A 148 -13.82 1.08 27.64
CA GLN A 148 -14.29 -0.04 26.83
C GLN A 148 -13.29 -0.37 25.69
N ASP A 149 -12.67 0.65 25.09
CA ASP A 149 -11.66 0.46 24.06
C ASP A 149 -10.42 -0.26 24.62
N VAL A 150 -9.96 0.09 25.83
CA VAL A 150 -8.87 -0.64 26.51
C VAL A 150 -9.24 -2.10 26.79
N ARG A 151 -10.47 -2.36 27.30
CA ARG A 151 -10.94 -3.72 27.56
C ARG A 151 -11.03 -4.55 26.28
N ALA A 152 -11.56 -3.97 25.20
CA ALA A 152 -11.69 -4.62 23.90
C ALA A 152 -10.33 -4.91 23.28
N MET A 153 -9.43 -3.92 23.28
CA MET A 153 -8.06 -4.06 22.78
C MET A 153 -7.32 -5.18 23.50
N ARG A 154 -7.36 -5.24 24.83
CA ARG A 154 -6.72 -6.29 25.64
C ARG A 154 -7.27 -7.67 25.30
N ALA A 155 -8.60 -7.83 25.28
CA ALA A 155 -9.24 -9.11 24.97
C ALA A 155 -8.91 -9.61 23.56
N ILE A 156 -8.95 -8.73 22.55
CA ILE A 156 -8.63 -9.06 21.18
C ILE A 156 -7.14 -9.41 21.03
N SER A 157 -6.26 -8.64 21.66
CA SER A 157 -4.81 -8.89 21.62
C SER A 157 -4.45 -10.23 22.26
N GLN A 158 -5.05 -10.58 23.38
CA GLN A 158 -4.85 -11.86 24.06
C GLN A 158 -5.38 -13.07 23.26
N ALA A 159 -6.34 -12.88 22.38
CA ALA A 159 -6.91 -13.92 21.52
C ALA A 159 -6.08 -14.19 20.23
N MET A 160 -5.11 -13.34 19.92
CA MET A 160 -4.23 -13.45 18.74
C MET A 160 -2.81 -13.83 19.14
N ARG A 161 -2.05 -14.42 18.19
CA ARG A 161 -0.61 -14.61 18.42
C ARG A 161 0.06 -13.24 18.62
N ASP A 162 1.00 -13.18 19.52
CA ASP A 162 1.87 -12.02 19.66
C ASP A 162 2.80 -11.85 18.44
N LEU A 163 3.29 -10.64 18.24
CA LEU A 163 4.40 -10.41 17.31
C LEU A 163 5.63 -11.18 17.79
N SER A 164 6.35 -11.78 16.87
CA SER A 164 7.68 -12.31 17.19
C SER A 164 8.64 -11.16 17.54
N ALA A 165 9.78 -11.49 18.16
CA ALA A 165 10.79 -10.47 18.47
C ALA A 165 11.25 -9.72 17.21
N GLU A 166 11.43 -10.43 16.10
CA GLU A 166 11.81 -9.81 14.81
C GLU A 166 10.69 -8.94 14.23
N GLU A 167 9.43 -9.38 14.29
CA GLU A 167 8.29 -8.57 13.82
C GLU A 167 8.14 -7.28 14.65
N LEU A 168 8.41 -7.35 15.95
CA LEU A 168 8.39 -6.19 16.83
C LEU A 168 9.55 -5.24 16.52
N GLU A 169 10.74 -5.76 16.27
CA GLU A 169 11.90 -4.97 15.82
C GLU A 169 11.61 -4.30 14.47
N ASP A 170 11.04 -5.02 13.50
CA ASP A 170 10.63 -4.47 12.21
C ASP A 170 9.60 -3.34 12.35
N TYR A 171 8.66 -3.48 13.29
CA TYR A 171 7.71 -2.42 13.62
C TYR A 171 8.43 -1.19 14.16
N HIS A 172 9.39 -1.35 15.08
CA HIS A 172 10.16 -0.22 15.60
C HIS A 172 11.02 0.44 14.52
N VAL A 173 11.59 -0.32 13.59
CA VAL A 173 12.29 0.22 12.41
C VAL A 173 11.36 1.08 11.57
N ASN A 174 10.14 0.58 11.28
CA ASN A 174 9.12 1.33 10.55
C ASN A 174 8.77 2.65 11.25
N GLU A 175 8.61 2.63 12.57
CA GLU A 175 8.31 3.83 13.35
C GLU A 175 9.48 4.83 13.35
N ARG A 176 10.74 4.37 13.40
CA ARG A 176 11.91 5.26 13.22
C ARG A 176 11.93 5.94 11.85
N ILE A 177 11.54 5.23 10.79
CA ILE A 177 11.38 5.80 9.44
C ILE A 177 10.25 6.83 9.41
N ASN A 178 9.11 6.52 10.03
CA ASN A 178 7.99 7.43 10.18
C ASN A 178 8.35 8.71 10.95
N ASP A 179 9.12 8.59 12.03
CA ASP A 179 9.58 9.73 12.86
C ASP A 179 10.55 10.63 12.10
N ARG A 180 11.43 10.03 11.28
CA ARG A 180 12.39 10.79 10.46
C ARG A 180 11.67 11.57 9.38
N GLY A 181 10.69 10.96 8.73
CA GLY A 181 9.94 11.55 7.65
C GLY A 181 10.78 11.92 6.42
N VAL A 182 10.16 12.47 5.41
CA VAL A 182 10.80 12.93 4.16
C VAL A 182 10.47 14.38 3.90
N LEU A 183 11.47 15.16 3.48
CA LEU A 183 11.32 16.57 3.15
C LEU A 183 10.52 16.75 1.86
N VAL A 184 9.61 17.71 1.85
CA VAL A 184 8.73 18.02 0.73
C VAL A 184 9.00 19.42 0.20
N ASP A 185 9.05 19.57 -1.12
CA ASP A 185 9.06 20.89 -1.80
C ASP A 185 7.65 21.50 -1.74
N VAL A 186 7.32 22.12 -0.60
CA VAL A 186 6.00 22.71 -0.35
C VAL A 186 5.67 23.79 -1.39
N PRO A 187 6.60 24.69 -1.81
CA PRO A 187 6.33 25.63 -2.91
C PRO A 187 5.93 24.96 -4.21
N LEU A 188 6.57 23.84 -4.58
CA LEU A 188 6.17 23.04 -5.75
C LEU A 188 4.76 22.48 -5.58
N CYS A 189 4.43 21.95 -4.39
CA CYS A 189 3.10 21.42 -4.12
C CYS A 189 2.01 22.49 -4.28
N HIS A 190 2.22 23.67 -3.76
CA HIS A 190 1.28 24.80 -3.91
C HIS A 190 1.13 25.23 -5.37
N ALA A 191 2.24 25.33 -6.11
CA ALA A 191 2.22 25.63 -7.53
C ALA A 191 1.44 24.58 -8.32
N ALA A 192 1.65 23.28 -8.03
CA ALA A 192 0.94 22.19 -8.67
C ALA A 192 -0.58 22.24 -8.42
N VAL A 193 -0.99 22.55 -7.20
CA VAL A 193 -2.42 22.75 -6.86
C VAL A 193 -3.02 23.89 -7.66
N LYS A 194 -2.29 25.01 -7.81
CA LYS A 194 -2.75 26.14 -8.60
C LYS A 194 -2.92 25.77 -10.08
N PHE A 195 -1.89 25.19 -10.71
CA PHE A 195 -1.97 24.75 -12.11
C PHE A 195 -3.14 23.78 -12.35
N ALA A 196 -3.37 22.86 -11.43
CA ALA A 196 -4.49 21.93 -11.52
C ALA A 196 -5.86 22.62 -11.36
N SER A 197 -5.94 23.64 -10.52
CA SER A 197 -7.17 24.43 -10.36
C SER A 197 -7.47 25.25 -11.62
N ASP A 198 -6.45 25.85 -12.22
CA ASP A 198 -6.58 26.62 -13.46
C ASP A 198 -7.04 25.71 -14.62
N GLU A 199 -6.42 24.53 -14.78
CA GLU A 199 -6.81 23.51 -15.76
C GLU A 199 -8.25 23.03 -15.54
N LEU A 200 -8.68 22.84 -14.29
CA LEU A 200 -10.05 22.46 -13.97
C LEU A 200 -11.07 23.47 -14.50
N VAL A 201 -10.81 24.76 -14.31
CA VAL A 201 -11.69 25.84 -14.79
C VAL A 201 -11.80 25.84 -16.32
N GLU A 202 -10.66 25.66 -17.01
CA GLU A 202 -10.63 25.59 -18.48
C GLU A 202 -11.43 24.37 -18.99
N ILE A 203 -11.22 23.19 -18.39
CA ILE A 203 -11.92 21.97 -18.80
C ILE A 203 -13.42 22.05 -18.50
N GLU A 204 -13.83 22.60 -17.36
CA GLU A 204 -15.25 22.78 -17.05
C GLU A 204 -15.93 23.73 -18.02
N GLN A 205 -15.21 24.75 -18.50
CA GLN A 205 -15.72 25.65 -19.54
C GLN A 205 -15.89 24.91 -20.89
N ILE A 206 -14.91 24.11 -21.32
CA ILE A 206 -14.99 23.28 -22.53
C ILE A 206 -16.19 22.34 -22.45
N VAL A 207 -16.33 21.62 -21.35
CA VAL A 207 -17.44 20.66 -21.14
C VAL A 207 -18.80 21.35 -21.18
N LYS A 208 -18.91 22.55 -20.61
CA LYS A 208 -20.14 23.35 -20.65
C LYS A 208 -20.48 23.77 -22.08
N GLU A 209 -19.50 24.18 -22.87
CA GLU A 209 -19.68 24.58 -24.27
C GLU A 209 -20.07 23.37 -25.12
N VAL A 210 -19.33 22.28 -25.08
CA VAL A 210 -19.58 21.04 -25.85
C VAL A 210 -20.95 20.45 -25.53
N THR A 211 -21.40 20.49 -24.29
CA THR A 211 -22.68 19.93 -23.88
C THR A 211 -23.86 20.89 -23.93
N GLY A 212 -23.63 22.14 -24.41
CA GLY A 212 -24.67 23.16 -24.38
C GLY A 212 -25.17 23.52 -22.98
N GLY A 213 -24.32 23.33 -21.96
CA GLY A 213 -24.64 23.57 -20.56
C GLY A 213 -25.36 22.42 -19.85
N ALA A 214 -25.54 21.26 -20.49
CA ALA A 214 -26.17 20.07 -19.88
C ALA A 214 -25.33 19.51 -18.74
N ILE A 215 -23.99 19.63 -18.83
CA ILE A 215 -23.03 19.24 -17.79
C ILE A 215 -22.15 20.43 -17.46
N THR A 216 -21.96 20.67 -16.17
CA THR A 216 -21.06 21.72 -15.65
C THR A 216 -19.78 21.15 -15.06
N SER A 217 -19.72 19.86 -14.79
CA SER A 217 -18.54 19.17 -14.29
C SER A 217 -18.54 17.71 -14.69
N VAL A 218 -17.43 17.21 -15.22
CA VAL A 218 -17.23 15.79 -15.57
C VAL A 218 -17.24 14.86 -14.35
N ARG A 219 -17.16 15.39 -13.13
CA ARG A 219 -17.29 14.63 -11.89
C ARG A 219 -18.74 14.42 -11.46
N SER A 220 -19.68 15.05 -12.15
CA SER A 220 -21.11 14.88 -11.88
C SER A 220 -21.62 13.52 -12.36
N PRO A 221 -22.49 12.84 -11.60
CA PRO A 221 -23.19 11.65 -12.07
C PRO A 221 -23.94 11.86 -13.39
N ARG A 222 -24.40 13.07 -13.67
CA ARG A 222 -25.06 13.45 -14.93
C ARG A 222 -24.19 13.22 -16.16
N MET A 223 -22.85 13.26 -16.04
CA MET A 223 -21.96 12.94 -17.15
C MET A 223 -22.19 11.53 -17.68
N ARG A 224 -22.29 10.53 -16.80
CA ARG A 224 -22.54 9.15 -17.20
C ARG A 224 -23.87 9.02 -17.96
N GLU A 225 -24.92 9.66 -17.48
CA GLU A 225 -26.24 9.66 -18.09
C GLU A 225 -26.20 10.34 -19.48
N TRP A 226 -25.56 11.50 -19.57
CA TRP A 226 -25.41 12.25 -20.81
C TRP A 226 -24.64 11.45 -21.89
N VAL A 227 -23.59 10.71 -21.50
CA VAL A 227 -22.84 9.82 -22.37
C VAL A 227 -23.70 8.66 -22.82
N LEU A 228 -24.43 7.98 -21.89
CA LEU A 228 -25.30 6.83 -22.19
C LEU A 228 -26.41 7.15 -23.21
N GLU A 229 -26.92 8.37 -23.18
CA GLU A 229 -27.96 8.81 -24.13
C GLU A 229 -27.44 9.00 -25.56
N ARG A 230 -26.12 9.10 -25.76
CA ARG A 230 -25.50 9.51 -27.03
C ARG A 230 -24.63 8.43 -27.68
N VAL A 231 -24.20 7.44 -26.93
CA VAL A 231 -23.35 6.36 -27.43
C VAL A 231 -24.16 5.23 -28.06
N GLY A 232 -23.56 4.52 -29.01
CA GLY A 232 -24.14 3.36 -29.65
C GLY A 232 -24.17 2.09 -28.78
N ASP A 233 -24.71 1.02 -29.31
CA ASP A 233 -24.95 -0.21 -28.53
C ASP A 233 -23.68 -0.97 -28.15
N GLU A 234 -22.62 -0.92 -28.96
CA GLU A 234 -21.33 -1.53 -28.64
C GLU A 234 -20.63 -0.76 -27.50
N ALA A 235 -20.67 0.57 -27.54
CA ALA A 235 -20.15 1.41 -26.49
C ALA A 235 -20.92 1.20 -25.17
N LYS A 236 -22.25 1.06 -25.21
CA LYS A 236 -23.07 0.74 -24.02
C LYS A 236 -22.67 -0.60 -23.38
N LYS A 237 -22.38 -1.63 -24.19
CA LYS A 237 -21.89 -2.92 -23.67
C LYS A 237 -20.56 -2.78 -22.94
N LEU A 238 -19.65 -1.92 -23.41
CA LEU A 238 -18.38 -1.64 -22.73
C LEU A 238 -18.57 -0.91 -21.40
N MET A 239 -19.64 -0.12 -21.28
CA MET A 239 -19.99 0.61 -20.06
C MET A 239 -20.69 -0.26 -19.02
N GLU A 240 -21.28 -1.39 -19.41
CA GLU A 240 -22.04 -2.26 -18.52
C GLU A 240 -21.12 -3.14 -17.68
N LYS A 241 -21.31 -3.09 -16.35
CA LYS A 241 -20.62 -3.93 -15.35
C LYS A 241 -21.63 -4.36 -14.29
N ASP A 242 -21.79 -5.67 -14.14
CA ASP A 242 -22.67 -6.27 -13.11
C ASP A 242 -24.09 -5.67 -13.09
N GLY A 243 -24.66 -5.45 -14.28
CA GLY A 243 -26.01 -4.87 -14.45
C GLY A 243 -26.09 -3.37 -14.15
N LYS A 244 -24.96 -2.67 -14.03
CA LYS A 244 -24.89 -1.20 -13.86
C LYS A 244 -23.95 -0.58 -14.88
N TYR A 245 -24.26 0.64 -15.28
CA TYR A 245 -23.37 1.39 -16.16
C TYR A 245 -22.28 2.12 -15.38
N SER A 246 -21.03 2.01 -15.85
CA SER A 246 -19.85 2.65 -15.29
C SER A 246 -19.15 3.49 -16.35
N ILE A 247 -18.45 4.55 -15.92
CA ILE A 247 -17.57 5.35 -16.76
C ILE A 247 -16.19 5.47 -16.09
N ASP A 248 -15.74 4.37 -15.48
CA ASP A 248 -14.44 4.30 -14.84
C ASP A 248 -13.27 4.45 -15.83
N LYS A 249 -12.05 4.50 -15.32
CA LYS A 249 -10.84 4.68 -16.13
C LYS A 249 -10.71 3.68 -17.28
N THR A 250 -11.07 2.42 -17.05
CA THR A 250 -10.98 1.36 -18.08
C THR A 250 -12.02 1.56 -19.17
N VAL A 251 -13.23 1.90 -18.77
CA VAL A 251 -14.33 2.20 -19.71
C VAL A 251 -13.98 3.42 -20.54
N ARG A 252 -13.52 4.51 -19.94
CA ARG A 252 -13.10 5.71 -20.68
C ARG A 252 -12.01 5.40 -21.70
N ALA A 253 -10.96 4.69 -21.27
CA ALA A 253 -9.89 4.30 -22.18
C ALA A 253 -10.40 3.46 -23.37
N ASN A 254 -11.33 2.53 -23.16
CA ASN A 254 -11.93 1.75 -24.23
C ASN A 254 -12.78 2.61 -25.18
N LEU A 255 -13.60 3.50 -24.63
CA LEU A 255 -14.44 4.40 -25.45
C LEU A 255 -13.60 5.36 -26.31
N LEU A 256 -12.49 5.87 -25.76
CA LEU A 256 -11.58 6.75 -26.49
C LEU A 256 -10.80 6.05 -27.62
N THR A 257 -10.73 4.72 -27.60
CA THR A 257 -10.11 3.93 -28.68
C THR A 257 -11.09 3.50 -29.77
N MET A 258 -12.39 3.77 -29.60
CA MET A 258 -13.40 3.49 -30.62
C MET A 258 -13.37 4.56 -31.71
N GLU A 259 -13.00 4.16 -32.92
CA GLU A 259 -12.90 5.06 -34.08
C GLU A 259 -14.24 5.29 -34.80
N ASN A 260 -15.28 4.51 -34.47
CA ASN A 260 -16.60 4.61 -35.10
C ASN A 260 -17.41 5.77 -34.49
N PRO A 261 -17.70 6.84 -35.25
CA PRO A 261 -18.48 8.00 -34.75
C PRO A 261 -19.94 7.66 -34.42
N ASP A 262 -20.49 6.59 -34.97
CA ASP A 262 -21.87 6.14 -34.67
C ASP A 262 -21.92 5.46 -33.28
N GLU A 263 -20.79 4.93 -32.81
CA GLU A 263 -20.66 4.34 -31.47
C GLU A 263 -20.28 5.38 -30.43
N VAL A 264 -19.29 6.24 -30.72
CA VAL A 264 -18.85 7.34 -29.83
C VAL A 264 -18.73 8.64 -30.62
N PRO A 265 -19.76 9.48 -30.63
CA PRO A 265 -19.74 10.77 -31.30
C PRO A 265 -18.60 11.69 -30.82
N ALA A 266 -18.17 12.63 -31.66
CA ALA A 266 -17.01 13.49 -31.38
C ALA A 266 -17.18 14.35 -30.12
N ASP A 267 -18.37 14.88 -29.87
CA ASP A 267 -18.70 15.62 -28.65
C ASP A 267 -18.61 14.72 -27.40
N VAL A 268 -19.03 13.47 -27.50
CA VAL A 268 -18.90 12.47 -26.43
C VAL A 268 -17.42 12.13 -26.20
N GLN A 269 -16.64 11.94 -27.27
CA GLN A 269 -15.21 11.70 -27.16
C GLN A 269 -14.51 12.85 -26.43
N GLU A 270 -14.84 14.11 -26.77
CA GLU A 270 -14.27 15.29 -26.15
C GLU A 270 -14.62 15.37 -24.65
N VAL A 271 -15.86 15.12 -24.26
CA VAL A 271 -16.28 15.07 -22.85
C VAL A 271 -15.58 13.95 -22.08
N ILE A 272 -15.47 12.76 -22.70
CA ILE A 272 -14.74 11.63 -22.08
C ILE A 272 -13.25 11.95 -21.93
N GLN A 273 -12.65 12.62 -22.92
CA GLN A 273 -11.26 13.06 -22.87
C GLN A 273 -11.05 14.08 -21.74
N CYS A 274 -11.92 15.07 -21.63
CA CYS A 274 -11.93 16.03 -20.52
C CYS A 274 -12.04 15.34 -19.16
N ALA A 275 -12.89 14.32 -19.06
CA ALA A 275 -13.01 13.53 -17.85
C ALA A 275 -11.72 12.75 -17.53
N ASP A 276 -11.09 12.15 -18.53
CA ASP A 276 -9.84 11.41 -18.33
C ASP A 276 -8.69 12.33 -17.93
N ASP A 277 -8.65 13.54 -18.45
CA ASP A 277 -7.67 14.57 -18.10
C ASP A 277 -7.81 15.02 -16.65
N LEU A 278 -9.04 15.28 -16.17
CA LEU A 278 -9.31 15.72 -14.80
C LEU A 278 -9.32 14.61 -13.74
N TRP A 279 -9.55 13.37 -14.13
CA TRP A 279 -9.66 12.27 -13.17
C TRP A 279 -8.30 11.73 -12.71
N ALA A 280 -7.23 12.41 -13.04
CA ALA A 280 -5.94 12.09 -12.49
C ALA A 280 -5.94 12.41 -10.98
N SER A 281 -6.22 11.40 -10.16
CA SER A 281 -6.14 11.46 -8.68
C SER A 281 -4.77 11.93 -8.14
N SER A 282 -3.80 12.06 -9.02
CA SER A 282 -2.43 12.48 -8.74
C SER A 282 -2.34 13.90 -8.16
N VAL A 283 -3.20 14.82 -8.59
CA VAL A 283 -3.14 16.22 -8.16
C VAL A 283 -3.54 16.39 -6.69
N ALA A 284 -4.52 15.64 -6.22
CA ALA A 284 -4.92 15.66 -4.81
C ALA A 284 -3.76 15.27 -3.87
N LYS A 285 -2.74 14.57 -4.38
CA LYS A 285 -1.56 14.18 -3.59
C LYS A 285 -0.65 15.35 -3.27
N PHE A 286 -0.54 16.38 -4.14
CA PHE A 286 0.22 17.59 -3.84
C PHE A 286 -0.41 18.37 -2.69
N SER A 287 -1.74 18.58 -2.74
CA SER A 287 -2.47 19.20 -1.64
C SER A 287 -2.29 18.41 -0.34
N ARG A 288 -2.30 17.07 -0.43
CA ARG A 288 -2.12 16.20 0.72
C ARG A 288 -0.70 16.23 1.27
N LEU A 289 0.34 16.28 0.42
CA LEU A 289 1.73 16.45 0.83
C LEU A 289 1.92 17.77 1.56
N ALA A 290 1.42 18.89 1.00
CA ALA A 290 1.52 20.19 1.64
C ALA A 290 0.76 20.27 2.98
N ALA A 291 -0.40 19.60 3.09
CA ALA A 291 -1.16 19.56 4.35
C ALA A 291 -0.52 18.73 5.45
N LEU A 292 0.22 17.67 5.08
CA LEU A 292 0.91 16.78 6.01
C LEU A 292 2.32 17.25 6.37
N ALA A 293 2.91 18.15 5.58
CA ALA A 293 4.22 18.70 5.87
C ALA A 293 4.21 19.43 7.22
N ASP A 294 5.20 19.16 8.02
CA ASP A 294 5.44 19.82 9.29
C ASP A 294 5.73 21.32 9.04
N GLU A 295 5.20 22.20 9.89
CA GLU A 295 5.35 23.65 9.71
C GLU A 295 6.76 24.17 10.00
N GLU A 296 7.56 23.43 10.77
CA GLU A 296 8.92 23.85 11.13
C GLU A 296 9.97 23.36 10.12
N ASP A 297 9.87 22.10 9.66
CA ASP A 297 10.92 21.46 8.85
C ASP A 297 10.42 20.92 7.50
N GLU A 298 9.16 21.16 7.15
CA GLU A 298 8.53 20.73 5.89
C GLU A 298 8.60 19.21 5.62
N ARG A 299 8.80 18.38 6.67
CA ARG A 299 8.84 16.92 6.54
C ARG A 299 7.46 16.30 6.68
N VAL A 300 7.17 15.32 5.84
CA VAL A 300 5.99 14.45 5.99
C VAL A 300 6.39 13.23 6.80
N ARG A 301 5.77 13.09 7.97
CA ARG A 301 5.98 11.99 8.92
C ARG A 301 4.78 11.04 8.93
N GLY A 302 4.98 9.81 9.44
CA GLY A 302 3.90 8.83 9.57
C GLY A 302 3.36 8.30 8.24
N ALA A 303 4.18 8.28 7.18
CA ALA A 303 3.76 7.89 5.83
C ALA A 303 3.52 6.38 5.68
N PHE A 304 4.03 5.53 6.57
CA PHE A 304 4.02 4.08 6.43
C PHE A 304 3.20 3.38 7.51
N VAL A 305 2.34 2.46 7.06
CA VAL A 305 1.61 1.55 7.92
C VAL A 305 2.29 0.17 7.86
N PHE A 306 2.91 -0.24 8.95
CA PHE A 306 3.56 -1.54 9.04
C PHE A 306 2.56 -2.68 8.85
N ALA A 307 2.93 -3.66 8.03
CA ALA A 307 2.09 -4.81 7.67
C ALA A 307 0.69 -4.43 7.13
N GLY A 308 0.53 -3.22 6.56
CA GLY A 308 -0.75 -2.73 6.05
C GLY A 308 -1.34 -3.58 4.91
N GLY A 309 -0.51 -4.29 4.16
CA GLY A 309 -0.91 -5.33 3.21
C GLY A 309 -1.03 -6.68 3.90
N SER A 310 -2.15 -6.96 4.54
CA SER A 310 -2.36 -8.13 5.40
C SER A 310 -2.07 -9.49 4.73
N ALA A 311 -2.26 -9.62 3.42
CA ALA A 311 -2.02 -10.89 2.70
C ALA A 311 -0.53 -11.27 2.63
N THR A 312 0.40 -10.32 2.70
CA THR A 312 1.85 -10.53 2.51
C THR A 312 2.69 -9.91 3.61
N GLY A 313 2.08 -9.07 4.45
CA GLY A 313 2.77 -8.28 5.46
C GLY A 313 3.58 -7.11 4.90
N ARG A 314 3.43 -6.76 3.62
CA ARG A 314 4.03 -5.55 3.04
C ARG A 314 3.50 -4.32 3.75
N ALA A 315 4.33 -3.29 3.89
CA ALA A 315 3.85 -2.01 4.35
C ALA A 315 2.88 -1.40 3.33
N SER A 316 1.90 -0.64 3.81
CA SER A 316 1.11 0.26 2.99
C SER A 316 1.45 1.71 3.34
N SER A 317 1.05 2.64 2.49
CA SER A 317 1.26 4.06 2.77
C SER A 317 -0.03 4.74 3.21
N TYR A 318 0.12 5.70 4.13
CA TYR A 318 -0.93 6.56 4.63
C TYR A 318 -0.78 7.99 4.09
N GLY A 319 -1.83 8.77 4.20
CA GLY A 319 -1.81 10.20 3.85
C GLY A 319 -1.59 10.45 2.36
N ALA A 320 -0.41 10.85 1.97
CA ALA A 320 -0.05 11.14 0.58
C ALA A 320 0.02 9.89 -0.31
N GLN A 321 0.06 8.70 0.29
CA GLN A 321 0.12 7.41 -0.40
C GLN A 321 1.32 7.30 -1.35
N VAL A 322 2.52 7.48 -0.82
CA VAL A 322 3.78 7.50 -1.59
C VAL A 322 4.02 6.23 -2.42
N HIS A 323 3.56 5.06 -1.96
CA HIS A 323 3.62 3.80 -2.71
C HIS A 323 2.86 3.83 -4.05
N ASN A 324 1.90 4.75 -4.19
CA ASN A 324 1.07 4.89 -5.37
C ASN A 324 1.48 6.09 -6.25
N PHE A 325 2.67 6.65 -6.04
CA PHE A 325 3.19 7.69 -6.93
C PHE A 325 3.61 7.06 -8.26
N THR A 326 3.30 7.76 -9.36
CA THR A 326 3.71 7.30 -10.69
C THR A 326 5.23 7.15 -10.76
N ARG A 327 5.70 6.08 -11.40
CA ARG A 327 7.14 5.84 -11.58
C ARG A 327 7.77 6.76 -12.63
N LYS A 328 7.00 7.12 -13.68
CA LYS A 328 7.50 8.02 -14.72
C LYS A 328 7.59 9.43 -14.18
N CYS A 329 8.80 9.94 -14.05
CA CYS A 329 9.10 11.32 -13.65
C CYS A 329 9.30 12.23 -14.86
N ALA A 330 9.27 13.54 -14.64
CA ALA A 330 9.68 14.52 -15.63
C ALA A 330 11.17 14.41 -15.91
N ASP A 331 11.56 14.59 -17.19
CA ASP A 331 12.97 14.48 -17.60
C ASP A 331 13.85 15.59 -16.98
N GLU A 332 13.29 16.79 -16.80
CA GLU A 332 13.96 17.97 -16.23
C GLU A 332 13.22 18.52 -15.01
N PRO A 333 13.13 17.79 -13.87
CA PRO A 333 12.26 18.13 -12.76
C PRO A 333 12.57 19.50 -12.13
N ASP A 334 13.83 19.93 -12.09
CA ASP A 334 14.21 21.23 -11.54
C ASP A 334 13.76 22.39 -12.45
N ALA A 335 13.87 22.22 -13.76
CA ALA A 335 13.39 23.21 -14.73
C ALA A 335 11.86 23.34 -14.71
N VAL A 336 11.15 22.20 -14.63
CA VAL A 336 9.69 22.18 -14.47
C VAL A 336 9.28 22.85 -13.16
N ARG A 337 9.93 22.53 -12.05
CA ARG A 337 9.70 23.14 -10.75
C ARG A 337 9.86 24.66 -10.79
N GLN A 338 10.94 25.16 -11.40
CA GLN A 338 11.19 26.59 -11.52
C GLN A 338 10.11 27.27 -12.35
N ALA A 339 9.71 26.68 -13.49
CA ALA A 339 8.63 27.20 -14.31
C ALA A 339 7.32 27.28 -13.51
N MET A 340 6.96 26.20 -12.81
CA MET A 340 5.72 26.14 -12.02
C MET A 340 5.68 27.18 -10.91
N VAL A 341 6.74 27.28 -10.10
CA VAL A 341 6.80 28.21 -8.96
C VAL A 341 6.78 29.69 -9.44
N ARG A 342 7.35 29.97 -10.62
CA ARG A 342 7.29 31.31 -11.26
C ARG A 342 5.97 31.58 -11.98
N GLY A 343 5.07 30.60 -12.07
CA GLY A 343 3.82 30.73 -12.81
C GLY A 343 3.98 30.75 -14.33
N HIS A 344 5.11 30.26 -14.86
CA HIS A 344 5.32 30.14 -16.30
C HIS A 344 4.59 28.92 -16.84
N SER A 345 4.10 28.99 -18.10
CA SER A 345 3.46 27.86 -18.76
C SER A 345 4.39 26.64 -18.79
N ILE A 346 3.84 25.47 -18.43
CA ILE A 346 4.54 24.19 -18.45
C ILE A 346 4.20 23.34 -19.68
N VAL A 347 3.17 23.73 -20.42
CA VAL A 347 2.81 23.12 -21.71
C VAL A 347 2.99 24.16 -22.81
N PRO A 348 3.38 23.77 -24.05
CA PRO A 348 3.71 22.40 -24.50
C PRO A 348 5.14 21.95 -24.19
N ARG A 349 5.98 22.78 -23.53
CA ARG A 349 7.43 22.56 -23.39
C ARG A 349 7.79 21.27 -22.65
N TYR A 350 7.08 20.95 -21.53
CA TYR A 350 7.39 19.81 -20.66
C TYR A 350 6.37 18.68 -20.75
N GLY A 351 5.33 18.84 -21.54
CA GLY A 351 4.30 17.84 -21.78
C GLY A 351 3.15 18.37 -22.60
N LYS A 352 2.28 17.47 -23.04
CA LYS A 352 1.12 17.83 -23.87
C LYS A 352 -0.03 18.43 -23.04
N ARG A 353 -0.13 18.06 -21.77
CA ARG A 353 -1.19 18.47 -20.83
C ARG A 353 -0.57 18.79 -19.47
N VAL A 354 -1.20 19.70 -18.74
CA VAL A 354 -0.82 20.06 -17.36
C VAL A 354 -0.80 18.84 -16.47
N THR A 355 -1.87 18.05 -16.50
CA THR A 355 -1.99 16.82 -15.67
C THR A 355 -0.84 15.84 -15.88
N ASP A 356 -0.36 15.65 -17.11
CA ASP A 356 0.75 14.72 -17.39
C ASP A 356 2.06 15.23 -16.80
N VAL A 357 2.31 16.56 -16.91
CA VAL A 357 3.47 17.19 -16.28
C VAL A 357 3.38 17.07 -14.76
N LEU A 358 2.23 17.35 -14.17
CA LEU A 358 2.01 17.24 -12.72
C LEU A 358 2.21 15.82 -12.22
N LYS A 359 1.73 14.80 -12.94
CA LYS A 359 1.99 13.38 -12.58
C LYS A 359 3.49 13.10 -12.50
N GLY A 360 4.27 13.61 -13.46
CA GLY A 360 5.72 13.45 -13.49
C GLY A 360 6.45 14.20 -12.39
N MET A 361 5.80 15.14 -11.69
CA MET A 361 6.37 15.92 -10.60
C MET A 361 6.02 15.40 -9.20
N LEU A 362 5.23 14.32 -9.07
CA LEU A 362 4.85 13.77 -7.76
C LEU A 362 6.04 13.24 -6.95
N ARG A 363 6.84 12.37 -7.55
CA ARG A 363 8.06 11.88 -6.89
C ARG A 363 9.07 13.00 -6.68
N PRO A 364 9.36 13.87 -7.71
CA PRO A 364 10.26 15.01 -7.54
C PRO A 364 9.83 16.06 -6.49
N ALA A 365 8.59 16.01 -5.99
CA ALA A 365 8.17 16.82 -4.84
C ALA A 365 8.83 16.39 -3.52
N LEU A 366 9.36 15.17 -3.45
CA LEU A 366 10.16 14.69 -2.32
C LEU A 366 11.63 15.03 -2.61
N ILE A 367 12.27 15.73 -1.67
CA ILE A 367 13.63 16.27 -1.84
C ILE A 367 14.53 15.90 -0.67
N ALA A 368 15.83 15.81 -0.92
CA ALA A 368 16.81 15.67 0.13
C ALA A 368 17.11 17.03 0.75
N ALA A 369 17.31 17.07 2.06
CA ALA A 369 17.69 18.25 2.81
C ALA A 369 19.00 18.88 2.27
N GLU A 370 19.25 20.14 2.62
CA GLU A 370 20.47 20.83 2.26
C GLU A 370 21.71 20.08 2.78
N GLY A 371 22.74 19.96 1.94
CA GLY A 371 23.93 19.20 2.26
C GLY A 371 23.79 17.68 2.16
N LYS A 372 22.59 17.15 1.94
CA LYS A 372 22.31 15.72 1.77
C LYS A 372 21.86 15.38 0.33
N HIS A 373 21.81 14.11 0.06
CA HIS A 373 21.27 13.53 -1.18
C HIS A 373 20.47 12.27 -0.86
N PHE A 374 19.59 11.87 -1.78
CA PHE A 374 18.99 10.56 -1.76
C PHE A 374 19.93 9.55 -2.39
N VAL A 375 20.04 8.39 -1.75
CA VAL A 375 20.58 7.18 -2.34
C VAL A 375 19.41 6.21 -2.47
N VAL A 376 19.06 5.89 -3.71
CA VAL A 376 17.91 5.05 -4.05
C VAL A 376 18.39 3.74 -4.62
N ALA A 377 17.95 2.63 -4.04
CA ALA A 377 18.24 1.31 -4.58
C ALA A 377 16.98 0.46 -4.66
N ASP A 378 16.81 -0.25 -5.78
CA ASP A 378 15.76 -1.24 -5.97
C ASP A 378 16.32 -2.57 -6.46
N TRP A 379 15.68 -3.68 -6.03
CA TRP A 379 16.07 -5.00 -6.49
C TRP A 379 15.68 -5.22 -7.95
N ALA A 380 16.62 -5.72 -8.73
CA ALA A 380 16.38 -6.12 -10.11
C ALA A 380 15.54 -7.40 -10.16
N ALA A 381 14.27 -7.30 -10.58
CA ALA A 381 13.37 -8.44 -10.80
C ALA A 381 13.25 -9.39 -9.59
N ILE A 382 13.03 -8.86 -8.38
CA ILE A 382 13.05 -9.64 -7.14
C ILE A 382 12.06 -10.82 -7.15
N GLU A 383 10.83 -10.62 -7.64
CA GLU A 383 9.82 -11.68 -7.69
C GLU A 383 10.22 -12.81 -8.65
N ALA A 384 10.86 -12.47 -9.78
CA ALA A 384 11.38 -13.46 -10.74
C ALA A 384 12.59 -14.26 -10.21
N ARG A 385 13.23 -13.80 -9.14
CA ARG A 385 14.30 -14.49 -8.42
C ARG A 385 13.75 -15.34 -7.28
N VAL A 386 12.89 -14.75 -6.46
CA VAL A 386 12.30 -15.40 -5.27
C VAL A 386 11.41 -16.58 -5.66
N ASN A 387 10.58 -16.44 -6.69
CA ASN A 387 9.62 -17.46 -7.08
C ASN A 387 10.27 -18.81 -7.47
N PRO A 388 11.24 -18.88 -8.41
CA PRO A 388 11.95 -20.13 -8.71
C PRO A 388 12.76 -20.64 -7.52
N TRP A 389 13.35 -19.78 -6.70
CA TRP A 389 14.07 -20.17 -5.49
C TRP A 389 13.14 -20.85 -4.48
N LEU A 390 11.92 -20.31 -4.27
CA LEU A 390 10.91 -20.92 -3.39
C LEU A 390 10.49 -22.31 -3.85
N SER A 391 10.45 -22.56 -5.15
CA SER A 391 10.10 -23.86 -5.71
C SER A 391 11.07 -24.97 -5.32
N GLY A 392 12.34 -24.63 -5.04
CA GLY A 392 13.44 -25.59 -4.84
C GLY A 392 13.82 -26.38 -6.09
N ARG A 393 13.33 -25.96 -7.28
CA ARG A 393 13.54 -26.62 -8.58
C ARG A 393 13.88 -25.64 -9.70
N GLY A 394 14.15 -24.38 -9.36
CA GLY A 394 14.37 -23.31 -10.30
C GLY A 394 15.85 -22.97 -10.54
N ASP A 395 16.78 -23.90 -10.30
CA ASP A 395 18.22 -23.62 -10.34
C ASP A 395 18.69 -23.10 -11.71
N ASP A 396 18.18 -23.65 -12.82
CA ASP A 396 18.48 -23.17 -14.17
C ASP A 396 18.08 -21.69 -14.36
N LYS A 397 16.92 -21.29 -13.82
CA LYS A 397 16.47 -19.90 -13.84
C LYS A 397 17.36 -19.01 -12.97
N LEU A 398 17.74 -19.49 -11.79
CA LEU A 398 18.60 -18.76 -10.86
C LEU A 398 20.01 -18.60 -11.42
N GLU A 399 20.51 -19.58 -12.20
CA GLU A 399 21.79 -19.49 -12.84
C GLU A 399 21.85 -18.37 -13.88
N LEU A 400 20.77 -18.12 -14.63
CA LEU A 400 20.69 -16.96 -15.53
C LEU A 400 20.91 -15.63 -14.79
N PHE A 401 20.39 -15.52 -13.56
CA PHE A 401 20.62 -14.33 -12.73
C PHE A 401 22.04 -14.24 -12.19
N ARG A 402 22.70 -15.38 -11.87
CA ARG A 402 24.10 -15.40 -11.40
C ARG A 402 25.07 -15.04 -12.51
N THR A 403 24.80 -15.49 -13.72
CA THR A 403 25.61 -15.20 -14.91
C THR A 403 25.33 -13.83 -15.55
N GLY A 404 24.29 -13.12 -15.05
CA GLY A 404 23.91 -11.80 -15.56
C GLY A 404 23.16 -11.83 -16.90
N GLU A 405 22.60 -12.98 -17.26
CA GLU A 405 21.79 -13.13 -18.47
C GLU A 405 20.48 -12.34 -18.40
N ASP A 406 20.07 -11.82 -19.54
CA ASP A 406 18.77 -11.13 -19.67
C ASP A 406 17.63 -12.15 -19.75
N VAL A 407 16.99 -12.42 -18.62
CA VAL A 407 15.88 -13.39 -18.50
C VAL A 407 14.72 -13.11 -19.44
N TYR A 408 14.49 -11.86 -19.81
CA TYR A 408 13.46 -11.49 -20.77
C TYR A 408 13.84 -11.90 -22.19
N LYS A 409 15.13 -11.78 -22.55
CA LYS A 409 15.65 -12.32 -23.81
C LYS A 409 15.59 -13.83 -23.83
N VAL A 410 15.93 -14.49 -22.74
CA VAL A 410 15.87 -15.96 -22.63
C VAL A 410 14.45 -16.47 -22.80
N ASN A 411 13.46 -15.86 -22.14
CA ASN A 411 12.04 -16.19 -22.32
C ASN A 411 11.60 -16.01 -23.79
N ALA A 412 11.97 -14.89 -24.39
CA ALA A 412 11.63 -14.61 -25.79
C ALA A 412 12.30 -15.61 -26.74
N ALA A 413 13.59 -15.89 -26.57
CA ALA A 413 14.34 -16.84 -27.37
C ALA A 413 13.68 -18.23 -27.40
N ALA A 414 13.31 -18.75 -26.23
CA ALA A 414 12.60 -20.02 -26.10
C ALA A 414 11.20 -20.00 -26.73
N THR A 415 10.50 -18.86 -26.68
CA THR A 415 9.15 -18.72 -27.22
C THR A 415 9.14 -18.59 -28.74
N PHE A 416 10.08 -17.81 -29.30
CA PHE A 416 10.20 -17.54 -30.74
C PHE A 416 11.11 -18.52 -31.48
N ASN A 417 11.73 -19.46 -30.74
CA ASN A 417 12.71 -20.41 -31.26
C ASN A 417 13.85 -19.73 -32.02
N VAL A 418 14.45 -18.72 -31.41
CA VAL A 418 15.60 -17.98 -31.92
C VAL A 418 16.74 -18.01 -30.88
N ARG A 419 17.96 -17.69 -31.32
CA ARG A 419 19.08 -17.53 -30.38
C ARG A 419 18.89 -16.29 -29.53
N VAL A 420 19.42 -16.29 -28.30
CA VAL A 420 19.27 -15.18 -27.32
C VAL A 420 19.87 -13.88 -27.89
N ASP A 421 20.98 -13.96 -28.60
CA ASP A 421 21.63 -12.81 -29.23
C ASP A 421 20.86 -12.25 -30.46
N ALA A 422 19.97 -13.05 -31.06
CA ALA A 422 19.11 -12.65 -32.17
C ALA A 422 17.73 -12.09 -31.71
N VAL A 423 17.46 -12.03 -30.42
CA VAL A 423 16.18 -11.52 -29.88
C VAL A 423 16.08 -10.01 -30.14
N THR A 424 15.02 -9.60 -30.86
CA THR A 424 14.71 -8.18 -31.11
C THR A 424 14.22 -7.45 -29.88
N LYS A 425 14.18 -6.10 -29.91
CA LYS A 425 13.62 -5.27 -28.83
C LYS A 425 12.16 -5.61 -28.55
N ASP A 426 11.36 -5.80 -29.59
CA ASP A 426 9.93 -6.14 -29.47
C ASP A 426 9.73 -7.52 -28.87
N GLN A 427 10.51 -8.52 -29.30
CA GLN A 427 10.49 -9.85 -28.71
C GLN A 427 10.92 -9.83 -27.24
N ARG A 428 11.96 -9.07 -26.89
CA ARG A 428 12.36 -8.87 -25.49
C ARG A 428 11.27 -8.24 -24.65
N GLN A 429 10.51 -7.27 -25.20
CA GLN A 429 9.38 -6.65 -24.52
C GLN A 429 8.26 -7.67 -24.26
N ILE A 430 7.99 -8.56 -25.21
CA ILE A 430 7.07 -9.69 -25.00
C ILE A 430 7.60 -10.62 -23.89
N GLY A 431 8.89 -10.96 -23.91
CA GLY A 431 9.54 -11.75 -22.85
C GLY A 431 9.41 -11.12 -21.45
N LYS A 432 9.44 -9.79 -21.37
CA LYS A 432 9.19 -9.05 -20.12
C LYS A 432 7.72 -9.22 -19.67
N VAL A 433 6.77 -9.05 -20.58
CA VAL A 433 5.34 -9.24 -20.27
C VAL A 433 5.05 -10.69 -19.86
N GLN A 434 5.70 -11.68 -20.50
CA GLN A 434 5.60 -13.09 -20.09
C GLN A 434 6.04 -13.28 -18.64
N GLU A 435 7.20 -12.74 -18.25
CA GLU A 435 7.70 -12.88 -16.88
C GLU A 435 6.76 -12.29 -15.86
N LEU A 436 6.24 -11.09 -16.11
CA LEU A 436 5.33 -10.39 -15.21
C LEU A 436 3.94 -11.03 -15.11
N ALA A 437 3.43 -11.58 -16.22
CA ALA A 437 2.07 -12.10 -16.28
C ALA A 437 1.97 -13.59 -15.89
N CYS A 438 2.98 -14.40 -16.23
CA CYS A 438 2.89 -15.85 -16.12
C CYS A 438 3.42 -16.40 -14.79
N GLY A 439 4.24 -15.65 -14.05
CA GLY A 439 4.94 -16.12 -12.84
C GLY A 439 4.03 -16.66 -11.74
N PHE A 440 2.81 -16.18 -11.66
CA PHE A 440 1.79 -16.56 -10.67
C PHE A 440 0.62 -17.34 -11.29
N ALA A 441 0.94 -18.31 -12.12
CA ALA A 441 -0.03 -19.14 -12.84
C ALA A 441 -0.96 -18.35 -13.77
N GLY A 442 -0.55 -17.15 -14.18
CA GLY A 442 -1.31 -16.33 -15.12
C GLY A 442 -1.49 -17.04 -16.47
N GLY A 443 -2.69 -16.93 -17.03
CA GLY A 443 -3.04 -17.45 -18.33
C GLY A 443 -3.12 -16.35 -19.40
N VAL A 444 -3.81 -16.67 -20.50
CA VAL A 444 -3.97 -15.76 -21.66
C VAL A 444 -4.59 -14.42 -21.27
N GLY A 445 -5.59 -14.42 -20.39
CA GLY A 445 -6.24 -13.19 -19.92
C GLY A 445 -5.29 -12.29 -19.13
N ALA A 446 -4.46 -12.85 -18.24
CA ALA A 446 -3.44 -12.10 -17.47
C ALA A 446 -2.36 -11.54 -18.41
N PHE A 447 -1.89 -12.34 -19.37
CA PHE A 447 -0.92 -11.90 -20.37
C PHE A 447 -1.48 -10.76 -21.24
N ALA A 448 -2.72 -10.86 -21.71
CA ALA A 448 -3.36 -9.81 -22.50
C ALA A 448 -3.57 -8.52 -21.69
N ALA A 449 -3.98 -8.63 -20.42
CA ALA A 449 -4.16 -7.47 -19.54
C ALA A 449 -2.81 -6.75 -19.27
N MET A 450 -1.76 -7.50 -18.97
CA MET A 450 -0.42 -6.96 -18.78
C MET A 450 0.14 -6.38 -20.10
N GLY A 451 -0.05 -7.08 -21.22
CA GLY A 451 0.39 -6.64 -22.55
C GLY A 451 -0.14 -5.26 -22.91
N ARG A 452 -1.44 -5.01 -22.69
CA ARG A 452 -2.03 -3.68 -22.95
C ARG A 452 -1.33 -2.57 -22.17
N ALA A 453 -0.96 -2.81 -20.93
CA ALA A 453 -0.20 -1.83 -20.13
C ALA A 453 1.18 -1.50 -20.70
N TYR A 454 1.75 -2.40 -21.51
CA TYR A 454 3.02 -2.24 -22.20
C TYR A 454 2.87 -1.97 -23.70
N GLY A 455 1.68 -1.61 -24.18
CA GLY A 455 1.40 -1.32 -25.59
C GLY A 455 1.41 -2.56 -26.51
N ILE A 456 1.25 -3.77 -25.93
CA ILE A 456 1.22 -5.03 -26.66
C ILE A 456 -0.22 -5.54 -26.71
N SER A 457 -0.75 -5.69 -27.93
CA SER A 457 -2.05 -6.33 -28.19
C SER A 457 -1.83 -7.47 -29.18
N LEU A 458 -2.13 -8.70 -28.74
CA LEU A 458 -1.96 -9.91 -29.56
C LEU A 458 -3.26 -10.68 -29.63
N PRO A 459 -3.59 -11.31 -30.78
CA PRO A 459 -4.71 -12.23 -30.89
C PRO A 459 -4.59 -13.37 -29.87
N GLU A 460 -5.72 -13.87 -29.39
CA GLU A 460 -5.77 -14.91 -28.35
C GLU A 460 -4.92 -16.15 -28.66
N PRO A 461 -4.92 -16.73 -29.90
CA PRO A 461 -4.07 -17.87 -30.22
C PRO A 461 -2.57 -17.56 -30.12
N VAL A 462 -2.18 -16.31 -30.42
CA VAL A 462 -0.80 -15.86 -30.30
C VAL A 462 -0.43 -15.67 -28.83
N ALA A 463 -1.30 -15.00 -28.07
CA ALA A 463 -1.13 -14.84 -26.62
C ALA A 463 -1.01 -16.19 -25.90
N LYS A 464 -1.81 -17.20 -26.32
CA LYS A 464 -1.68 -18.57 -25.80
C LYS A 464 -0.32 -19.17 -26.07
N ARG A 465 0.22 -19.04 -27.29
CA ARG A 465 1.59 -19.51 -27.60
C ARG A 465 2.65 -18.82 -26.74
N MET A 466 2.47 -17.52 -26.43
CA MET A 466 3.40 -16.79 -25.55
C MET A 466 3.37 -17.38 -24.13
N VAL A 467 2.20 -17.62 -23.57
CA VAL A 467 2.03 -18.22 -22.23
C VAL A 467 2.63 -19.64 -22.20
N ASP A 468 2.31 -20.46 -23.19
CA ASP A 468 2.83 -21.84 -23.28
C ASP A 468 4.36 -21.85 -23.49
N GLY A 469 4.91 -20.89 -24.24
CA GLY A 469 6.34 -20.68 -24.43
C GLY A 469 7.05 -20.38 -23.13
N TRP A 470 6.50 -19.47 -22.32
CA TRP A 470 7.07 -19.15 -21.01
C TRP A 470 7.07 -20.36 -20.07
N ARG A 471 5.96 -21.14 -20.03
CA ARG A 471 5.89 -22.34 -19.18
C ARG A 471 6.90 -23.42 -19.61
N ARG A 472 7.18 -23.58 -20.91
CA ARG A 472 8.25 -24.47 -21.39
C ARG A 472 9.64 -23.98 -20.98
N ALA A 473 9.88 -22.67 -21.03
CA ALA A 473 11.14 -22.06 -20.60
C ALA A 473 11.32 -22.10 -19.06
N ASN A 474 10.23 -22.26 -18.31
CA ASN A 474 10.23 -22.27 -16.85
C ASN A 474 9.55 -23.55 -16.30
N PRO A 475 10.15 -24.73 -16.52
CA PRO A 475 9.54 -26.02 -16.20
C PRO A 475 9.31 -26.25 -14.70
N TRP A 476 9.98 -25.50 -13.83
CA TRP A 476 9.79 -25.50 -12.39
C TRP A 476 8.40 -24.99 -11.96
N SER A 477 7.77 -24.15 -12.77
CA SER A 477 6.62 -23.32 -12.39
C SER A 477 5.34 -24.12 -12.17
N VAL A 478 4.90 -24.89 -13.16
CA VAL A 478 3.62 -25.65 -13.10
C VAL A 478 3.63 -26.70 -11.97
N PRO A 479 4.70 -27.52 -11.78
CA PRO A 479 4.78 -28.43 -10.66
C PRO A 479 4.76 -27.70 -9.30
N TYR A 480 5.41 -26.54 -9.19
CA TYR A 480 5.42 -25.76 -7.96
C TYR A 480 4.04 -25.24 -7.59
N TRP A 481 3.31 -24.64 -8.54
CA TRP A 481 1.93 -24.18 -8.29
C TRP A 481 1.01 -25.32 -7.85
N SER A 482 1.14 -26.48 -8.48
CA SER A 482 0.38 -27.69 -8.11
C SER A 482 0.76 -28.20 -6.72
N ALA A 483 2.03 -28.16 -6.37
CA ALA A 483 2.50 -28.55 -5.03
C ALA A 483 1.98 -27.62 -3.93
N LEU A 484 1.89 -26.30 -4.20
CA LEU A 484 1.26 -25.34 -3.26
C LEU A 484 -0.20 -25.72 -3.02
N GLU A 485 -0.98 -25.93 -4.10
CA GLU A 485 -2.40 -26.28 -4.01
C GLU A 485 -2.64 -27.61 -3.30
N GLU A 486 -1.86 -28.61 -3.62
CA GLU A 486 -1.91 -29.91 -2.95
C GLU A 486 -1.58 -29.78 -1.45
N SER A 487 -0.53 -29.03 -1.12
CA SER A 487 -0.05 -28.92 0.26
C SER A 487 -1.04 -28.18 1.15
N TYR A 488 -1.58 -27.04 0.74
CA TYR A 488 -2.58 -26.35 1.55
C TYR A 488 -3.91 -27.15 1.63
N THR A 489 -4.29 -27.86 0.57
CA THR A 489 -5.51 -28.70 0.59
C THR A 489 -5.33 -29.90 1.54
N ARG A 490 -4.15 -30.52 1.54
CA ARG A 490 -3.83 -31.60 2.50
C ARG A 490 -3.80 -31.10 3.94
N ALA A 491 -3.25 -29.91 4.18
CA ALA A 491 -3.28 -29.28 5.50
C ALA A 491 -4.74 -29.09 5.98
N MET A 492 -5.62 -28.58 5.13
CA MET A 492 -7.05 -28.40 5.44
C MET A 492 -7.75 -29.72 5.83
N ARG A 493 -7.34 -30.84 5.22
CA ARG A 493 -7.91 -32.17 5.51
C ARG A 493 -7.30 -32.86 6.75
N ASN A 494 -6.15 -32.39 7.22
CA ASN A 494 -5.37 -33.02 8.29
C ASN A 494 -4.97 -31.97 9.34
N LYS A 495 -5.95 -31.51 10.12
CA LYS A 495 -5.74 -30.54 11.19
C LYS A 495 -4.51 -30.84 12.04
N GLY A 496 -3.67 -29.85 12.28
CA GLY A 496 -2.47 -29.92 13.11
C GLY A 496 -1.27 -30.60 12.44
N ARG A 497 -1.36 -30.99 11.16
CA ARG A 497 -0.25 -31.57 10.41
C ARG A 497 0.33 -30.61 9.39
N GLU A 498 1.65 -30.61 9.28
CA GLU A 498 2.41 -29.80 8.34
C GLU A 498 2.54 -30.48 6.98
N PHE A 499 2.42 -29.67 5.91
CA PHE A 499 2.65 -30.09 4.53
C PHE A 499 3.50 -29.06 3.80
N LYS A 500 4.51 -29.52 3.06
CA LYS A 500 5.49 -28.67 2.40
C LYS A 500 5.28 -28.59 0.89
N ALA A 501 5.48 -27.40 0.34
CA ALA A 501 5.59 -27.14 -1.10
C ALA A 501 6.84 -26.27 -1.34
N GLY A 502 7.87 -26.86 -1.92
CA GLY A 502 9.18 -26.19 -2.01
C GLY A 502 9.68 -25.77 -0.63
N ARG A 503 9.89 -24.47 -0.44
CA ARG A 503 10.37 -23.88 0.83
C ARG A 503 9.26 -23.33 1.73
N ILE A 504 7.99 -23.59 1.39
CA ILE A 504 6.81 -23.14 2.16
C ILE A 504 6.21 -24.32 2.92
N THR A 505 5.77 -24.09 4.15
CA THR A 505 5.08 -25.07 4.98
C THR A 505 3.68 -24.59 5.32
N TYR A 506 2.65 -25.42 5.11
CA TYR A 506 1.25 -25.13 5.45
C TYR A 506 0.81 -25.97 6.66
N LEU A 507 0.00 -25.36 7.53
CA LEU A 507 -0.64 -26.01 8.68
C LEU A 507 -2.03 -25.41 8.89
N PHE A 508 -3.04 -26.25 9.10
CA PHE A 508 -4.38 -25.82 9.51
C PHE A 508 -4.61 -26.12 10.99
N ASP A 509 -4.90 -25.11 11.80
CA ASP A 509 -5.11 -25.25 13.24
C ASP A 509 -6.56 -25.58 13.63
N GLY A 510 -7.46 -25.60 12.67
CA GLY A 510 -8.92 -25.76 12.84
C GLY A 510 -9.71 -24.49 12.63
N SER A 511 -9.04 -23.34 12.52
CA SER A 511 -9.62 -22.03 12.24
C SER A 511 -8.89 -21.32 11.09
N HIS A 512 -7.58 -21.28 11.15
CA HIS A 512 -6.72 -20.55 10.21
C HIS A 512 -5.82 -21.53 9.46
N LEU A 513 -5.65 -21.28 8.17
CA LEU A 513 -4.64 -21.96 7.37
C LEU A 513 -3.36 -21.13 7.40
N TRP A 514 -2.44 -21.53 8.26
CA TRP A 514 -1.14 -20.90 8.43
C TRP A 514 -0.16 -21.37 7.36
N TYR A 515 0.76 -20.47 6.98
CA TYR A 515 1.93 -20.83 6.20
C TYR A 515 3.18 -20.14 6.73
N ALA A 516 4.25 -20.93 6.81
CA ALA A 516 5.56 -20.49 7.27
C ALA A 516 6.47 -20.21 6.07
N LEU A 517 7.15 -19.07 6.13
CA LEU A 517 8.14 -18.61 5.17
C LEU A 517 9.55 -19.08 5.58
N PRO A 518 10.52 -19.13 4.65
CA PRO A 518 11.90 -19.49 4.96
C PRO A 518 12.56 -18.61 6.03
N SER A 519 12.13 -17.37 6.18
CA SER A 519 12.56 -16.44 7.23
C SER A 519 12.11 -16.85 8.65
N GLY A 520 11.19 -17.80 8.77
CA GLY A 520 10.51 -18.12 10.03
C GLY A 520 9.25 -17.31 10.30
N ARG A 521 8.99 -16.25 9.53
CA ARG A 521 7.75 -15.50 9.65
C ARG A 521 6.55 -16.34 9.20
N ILE A 522 5.43 -16.18 9.90
CA ILE A 522 4.18 -16.88 9.59
C ILE A 522 3.08 -15.89 9.22
N LEU A 523 2.28 -16.29 8.25
CA LEU A 523 1.07 -15.60 7.81
C LEU A 523 -0.08 -16.62 7.74
N CYS A 524 -1.31 -16.14 7.55
CA CYS A 524 -2.43 -17.07 7.43
C CYS A 524 -3.48 -16.62 6.40
N TYR A 525 -4.30 -17.59 6.02
CA TYR A 525 -5.61 -17.38 5.42
C TYR A 525 -6.65 -17.56 6.53
N PRO A 526 -7.21 -16.44 7.07
CA PRO A 526 -8.04 -16.50 8.27
C PRO A 526 -9.37 -17.22 8.01
N TYR A 527 -9.83 -17.94 9.02
CA TYR A 527 -11.12 -18.65 8.99
C TYR A 527 -11.30 -19.50 7.73
N ALA A 528 -10.24 -20.23 7.36
CA ALA A 528 -10.22 -21.05 6.16
C ALA A 528 -11.26 -22.17 6.23
N LYS A 529 -11.94 -22.43 5.11
CA LYS A 529 -12.90 -23.53 4.94
C LYS A 529 -12.57 -24.29 3.68
N LEU A 530 -12.68 -25.63 3.73
CA LEU A 530 -12.59 -26.47 2.55
C LEU A 530 -14.01 -26.71 2.02
N GLU A 531 -14.32 -26.14 0.88
CA GLU A 531 -15.62 -26.25 0.21
C GLU A 531 -15.50 -27.17 -1.01
N SER A 532 -16.62 -27.45 -1.70
CA SER A 532 -16.65 -28.30 -2.89
C SER A 532 -15.73 -27.77 -4.02
N GLU A 533 -15.62 -26.44 -4.15
CA GLU A 533 -14.83 -25.80 -5.18
C GLU A 533 -13.40 -25.42 -4.74
N GLY A 534 -12.99 -25.80 -3.54
CA GLY A 534 -11.67 -25.54 -3.02
C GLY A 534 -11.66 -24.79 -1.69
N VAL A 535 -10.51 -24.22 -1.35
CA VAL A 535 -10.33 -23.49 -0.08
C VAL A 535 -10.81 -22.06 -0.21
N THR A 536 -11.60 -21.59 0.76
CA THR A 536 -12.01 -20.19 0.91
C THR A 536 -11.54 -19.65 2.26
N TYR A 537 -11.40 -18.34 2.38
CA TYR A 537 -10.98 -17.67 3.62
C TYR A 537 -11.62 -16.29 3.76
N ALA A 538 -11.70 -15.77 4.99
CA ALA A 538 -12.16 -14.41 5.24
C ALA A 538 -11.08 -13.41 4.81
N LYS A 539 -11.39 -12.52 3.86
CA LYS A 539 -10.42 -11.55 3.33
C LYS A 539 -10.48 -10.24 4.09
N ALA A 540 -9.51 -9.98 4.96
CA ALA A 540 -9.47 -8.81 5.84
C ALA A 540 -9.69 -7.46 5.11
N ALA A 541 -9.20 -7.32 3.88
CA ALA A 541 -9.34 -6.12 3.07
C ALA A 541 -10.76 -5.89 2.51
N TRP A 542 -11.64 -6.88 2.58
CA TRP A 542 -13.02 -6.78 2.09
C TRP A 542 -13.97 -6.47 3.25
N LYS A 543 -14.02 -5.19 3.62
CA LYS A 543 -14.90 -4.75 4.70
C LYS A 543 -16.36 -5.03 4.36
N PRO A 544 -17.10 -5.79 5.20
CA PRO A 544 -18.50 -6.09 4.95
C PRO A 544 -19.38 -4.85 5.17
N ALA A 545 -20.59 -4.88 4.58
CA ALA A 545 -21.63 -3.94 4.93
C ALA A 545 -21.97 -4.02 6.44
N GLN A 546 -22.54 -2.95 7.00
CA GLN A 546 -22.81 -2.87 8.45
C GLN A 546 -23.76 -3.96 8.98
N ASP A 547 -24.70 -4.36 8.16
CA ASP A 547 -25.74 -5.37 8.46
C ASP A 547 -25.33 -6.80 8.05
N ALA A 548 -24.16 -6.98 7.44
CA ALA A 548 -23.67 -8.29 7.03
C ALA A 548 -23.39 -9.17 8.26
N LYS A 549 -23.90 -10.40 8.23
CA LYS A 549 -23.70 -11.39 9.30
C LYS A 549 -22.34 -12.07 9.25
N GLU A 550 -21.75 -12.16 8.07
CA GLU A 550 -20.47 -12.84 7.85
C GLU A 550 -19.48 -11.93 7.12
N TRP A 551 -18.20 -12.18 7.38
CA TRP A 551 -17.12 -11.49 6.66
C TRP A 551 -17.00 -12.04 5.24
N PRO A 552 -16.81 -11.18 4.19
CA PRO A 552 -16.67 -11.63 2.81
C PRO A 552 -15.52 -12.63 2.62
N ARG A 553 -15.76 -13.65 1.86
CA ARG A 553 -14.81 -14.74 1.62
C ARG A 553 -14.18 -14.64 0.24
N ALA A 554 -12.90 -14.93 0.17
CA ALA A 554 -12.15 -15.07 -1.06
C ALA A 554 -11.78 -16.54 -1.29
N ARG A 555 -11.69 -16.96 -2.56
CA ARG A 555 -11.18 -18.28 -2.93
C ARG A 555 -9.66 -18.25 -2.97
N LEU A 556 -9.04 -19.22 -2.33
CA LEU A 556 -7.62 -19.50 -2.47
C LEU A 556 -7.41 -20.41 -3.69
N TRP A 557 -6.49 -20.04 -4.56
CA TRP A 557 -6.09 -20.83 -5.71
C TRP A 557 -4.56 -20.74 -5.87
N LYS A 558 -3.99 -21.70 -6.58
CA LYS A 558 -2.52 -21.88 -6.67
C LYS A 558 -1.74 -20.64 -7.07
N GLY A 559 -2.29 -19.83 -7.98
CA GLY A 559 -1.62 -18.58 -8.41
C GLY A 559 -1.60 -17.53 -7.31
N LEU A 560 -2.72 -17.34 -6.60
CA LEU A 560 -2.79 -16.43 -5.45
C LEU A 560 -1.88 -16.89 -4.31
N ALA A 561 -1.83 -18.20 -4.03
CA ALA A 561 -0.92 -18.75 -3.03
C ALA A 561 0.55 -18.49 -3.41
N CYS A 562 0.91 -18.70 -4.69
CA CYS A 562 2.25 -18.43 -5.22
C CYS A 562 2.62 -16.94 -5.13
N GLU A 563 1.72 -16.05 -5.53
CA GLU A 563 1.90 -14.60 -5.44
C GLU A 563 2.12 -14.15 -3.99
N ASN A 564 1.27 -14.59 -3.07
CA ASN A 564 1.35 -14.21 -1.66
C ASN A 564 2.68 -14.65 -1.01
N VAL A 565 3.11 -15.89 -1.21
CA VAL A 565 4.38 -16.36 -0.62
C VAL A 565 5.60 -15.68 -1.25
N THR A 566 5.58 -15.44 -2.56
CA THR A 566 6.68 -14.75 -3.26
C THR A 566 6.82 -13.31 -2.79
N GLN A 567 5.72 -12.58 -2.72
CA GLN A 567 5.70 -11.20 -2.24
C GLN A 567 6.01 -11.09 -0.75
N ALA A 568 5.58 -12.05 0.05
CA ALA A 568 5.89 -12.09 1.47
C ALA A 568 7.39 -12.30 1.72
N VAL A 569 8.04 -13.20 0.97
CA VAL A 569 9.50 -13.43 1.08
C VAL A 569 10.29 -12.22 0.57
N ALA A 570 9.86 -11.59 -0.53
CA ALA A 570 10.48 -10.34 -0.99
C ALA A 570 10.39 -9.24 0.09
N ASN A 571 9.26 -9.18 0.83
CA ASN A 571 9.11 -8.27 1.95
C ASN A 571 10.00 -8.63 3.15
N ASP A 572 10.27 -9.91 3.40
CA ASP A 572 11.22 -10.33 4.44
C ASP A 572 12.65 -9.91 4.13
N LEU A 573 13.04 -9.95 2.84
CA LEU A 573 14.32 -9.40 2.40
C LEU A 573 14.40 -7.89 2.63
N LEU A 574 13.31 -7.16 2.33
CA LEU A 574 13.22 -5.72 2.58
C LEU A 574 13.36 -5.40 4.08
N ARG A 575 12.62 -6.09 4.94
CA ARG A 575 12.70 -5.94 6.40
C ARG A 575 14.11 -6.21 6.92
N HIS A 576 14.74 -7.28 6.43
CA HIS A 576 16.11 -7.62 6.79
C HIS A 576 17.10 -6.51 6.40
N ALA A 577 16.95 -5.91 5.21
CA ALA A 577 17.78 -4.80 4.78
C ALA A 577 17.52 -3.54 5.63
N LEU A 578 16.26 -3.20 5.90
CA LEU A 578 15.87 -2.02 6.68
C LEU A 578 16.42 -2.04 8.12
N ARG A 579 16.53 -3.24 8.75
CA ARG A 579 17.13 -3.37 10.09
C ARG A 579 18.62 -2.99 10.14
N GLN A 580 19.31 -2.99 9.00
CA GLN A 580 20.74 -2.71 8.90
C GLN A 580 21.05 -1.27 8.47
N LEU A 581 20.05 -0.43 8.25
CA LEU A 581 20.18 0.90 7.64
C LEU A 581 19.56 1.98 8.55
N ASP A 582 20.32 3.02 8.85
CA ASP A 582 19.87 4.08 9.76
C ASP A 582 19.21 5.27 9.06
N ASP A 583 19.66 5.66 7.88
CA ASP A 583 19.25 6.90 7.18
C ASP A 583 18.05 6.72 6.24
N VAL A 584 17.26 5.65 6.41
CA VAL A 584 16.09 5.38 5.55
C VAL A 584 15.01 6.43 5.79
N VAL A 585 14.54 7.06 4.74
CA VAL A 585 13.41 8.02 4.76
C VAL A 585 12.18 7.51 4.02
N LEU A 586 12.38 6.61 3.06
CA LEU A 586 11.30 5.99 2.28
C LEU A 586 11.67 4.54 1.95
N HIS A 587 10.65 3.71 1.79
CA HIS A 587 10.73 2.45 1.07
C HIS A 587 9.47 2.25 0.23
N VAL A 588 9.62 1.76 -1.00
CA VAL A 588 8.50 1.60 -1.93
C VAL A 588 8.61 0.23 -2.61
N HIS A 589 7.79 -0.72 -2.17
CA HIS A 589 7.78 -2.11 -2.65
C HIS A 589 9.12 -2.83 -2.41
N ASP A 590 10.01 -2.81 -3.38
CA ASP A 590 11.35 -3.41 -3.42
C ASP A 590 12.48 -2.35 -3.46
N GLU A 591 12.14 -1.09 -3.23
CA GLU A 591 13.04 0.07 -3.26
C GLU A 591 13.27 0.63 -1.85
N ILE A 592 14.51 1.01 -1.56
CA ILE A 592 14.92 1.70 -0.33
C ILE A 592 15.53 3.06 -0.70
N VAL A 593 15.16 4.10 0.04
CA VAL A 593 15.67 5.46 -0.13
C VAL A 593 16.33 5.93 1.16
N LEU A 594 17.62 6.19 1.10
CA LEU A 594 18.37 6.85 2.18
C LEU A 594 18.44 8.36 1.91
N GLU A 595 18.44 9.16 2.97
CA GLU A 595 18.77 10.57 2.92
C GLU A 595 20.04 10.84 3.75
N THR A 596 21.16 11.06 3.09
CA THR A 596 22.45 11.08 3.77
C THR A 596 23.45 12.06 3.14
N ALA A 597 24.44 12.48 3.92
CA ALA A 597 25.63 13.19 3.44
C ALA A 597 26.80 12.23 3.21
N ASN A 598 26.68 10.94 3.56
CA ASN A 598 27.75 9.96 3.44
C ASN A 598 28.01 9.63 1.95
N PRO A 599 29.21 9.90 1.42
CA PRO A 599 29.55 9.62 0.01
C PRO A 599 29.61 8.11 -0.31
N ASN A 600 29.77 7.25 0.69
CA ASN A 600 29.88 5.80 0.53
C ASN A 600 28.54 5.08 0.69
N ALA A 601 27.44 5.80 0.95
CA ALA A 601 26.14 5.21 1.23
C ALA A 601 25.59 4.38 0.07
N ALA A 602 25.96 4.71 -1.18
CA ALA A 602 25.54 3.93 -2.36
C ALA A 602 26.14 2.52 -2.35
N GLU A 603 27.41 2.38 -2.03
CA GLU A 603 28.09 1.09 -1.93
C GLU A 603 27.56 0.28 -0.74
N GLU A 604 27.34 0.94 0.39
CA GLU A 604 26.78 0.29 1.58
C GLU A 604 25.36 -0.22 1.34
N LEU A 605 24.48 0.60 0.78
CA LEU A 605 23.11 0.21 0.45
C LEU A 605 23.10 -0.96 -0.54
N LYS A 606 23.91 -0.90 -1.59
CA LYS A 606 24.04 -2.00 -2.54
C LYS A 606 24.53 -3.29 -1.87
N ARG A 607 25.55 -3.19 -1.02
CA ARG A 607 26.06 -4.35 -0.26
C ARG A 607 24.97 -4.98 0.61
N VAL A 608 24.23 -4.17 1.37
CA VAL A 608 23.15 -4.65 2.23
C VAL A 608 22.06 -5.34 1.41
N MET A 609 21.61 -4.73 0.32
CA MET A 609 20.52 -5.30 -0.50
C MET A 609 20.96 -6.52 -1.32
N CYS A 610 22.23 -6.63 -1.69
CA CYS A 610 22.74 -7.76 -2.47
C CYS A 610 23.28 -8.91 -1.61
N THR A 611 23.34 -8.76 -0.28
CA THR A 611 23.75 -9.83 0.64
C THR A 611 22.53 -10.61 1.11
N ALA A 612 22.41 -11.86 0.67
CA ALA A 612 21.31 -12.71 1.10
C ALA A 612 21.45 -13.08 2.61
N PRO A 613 20.38 -12.98 3.39
CA PRO A 613 20.39 -13.47 4.76
C PRO A 613 20.56 -15.01 4.79
N ALA A 614 20.99 -15.55 5.93
CA ALA A 614 21.26 -17.00 6.07
C ALA A 614 20.07 -17.88 5.66
N TRP A 615 18.84 -17.46 5.93
CA TRP A 615 17.64 -18.20 5.54
C TRP A 615 17.34 -18.16 4.03
N ALA A 616 17.97 -17.24 3.29
CA ALA A 616 17.82 -17.08 1.83
C ALA A 616 19.07 -17.59 1.06
N ASP A 617 19.79 -18.55 1.65
CA ASP A 617 20.95 -19.14 1.00
C ASP A 617 20.65 -19.64 -0.43
N GLY A 618 21.57 -19.36 -1.36
CA GLY A 618 21.44 -19.70 -2.77
C GLY A 618 20.53 -18.76 -3.60
N LEU A 619 19.87 -17.78 -2.99
CA LEU A 619 19.08 -16.76 -3.71
C LEU A 619 20.01 -15.66 -4.27
N PRO A 620 20.14 -15.52 -5.61
CA PRO A 620 20.95 -14.46 -6.19
C PRO A 620 20.21 -13.13 -6.09
N LEU A 621 20.77 -12.15 -5.39
CA LEU A 621 20.25 -10.80 -5.26
C LEU A 621 21.09 -9.82 -6.09
N ASN A 622 20.44 -8.83 -6.68
CA ASN A 622 21.10 -7.71 -7.33
C ASN A 622 20.24 -6.47 -7.20
N ALA A 623 20.85 -5.31 -6.93
CA ALA A 623 20.20 -4.03 -6.81
C ALA A 623 20.87 -2.99 -7.70
N GLU A 624 20.03 -2.14 -8.30
CA GLU A 624 20.46 -0.94 -9.01
C GLU A 624 20.43 0.23 -8.05
N VAL A 625 21.49 1.05 -8.05
CA VAL A 625 21.65 2.16 -7.10
C VAL A 625 21.86 3.45 -7.86
N GLU A 626 21.14 4.49 -7.48
CA GLU A 626 21.24 5.84 -8.04
C GLU A 626 21.31 6.89 -6.92
N THR A 627 21.98 8.01 -7.21
CA THR A 627 22.05 9.15 -6.28
C THR A 627 21.36 10.35 -6.90
N MET A 628 20.50 11.03 -6.11
CA MET A 628 19.70 12.13 -6.64
C MET A 628 19.33 13.15 -5.55
N LYS A 629 18.97 14.37 -5.96
CA LYS A 629 18.47 15.43 -5.05
C LYS A 629 16.96 15.38 -4.88
N ARG A 630 16.24 15.09 -5.97
CA ARG A 630 14.79 14.88 -6.00
C ARG A 630 14.52 13.41 -6.23
N TYR A 631 13.58 12.85 -5.47
CA TYR A 631 13.18 11.46 -5.65
C TYR A 631 12.53 11.25 -7.02
N GLY A 632 13.00 10.25 -7.76
CA GLY A 632 12.43 9.88 -9.05
C GLY A 632 13.41 9.08 -9.93
N LYS A 633 12.84 8.25 -10.82
CA LYS A 633 13.53 7.53 -11.89
C LYS A 633 12.89 7.88 -13.22
#